data_7ff01098cec77bdba41fb3e0248c4142
#
_entry.id   7ff01098cec77bdba41fb3e0248c4142
#
_cell.length_a   1.000
_cell.length_b   1.000
_cell.length_c   1.000
_cell.angle_alpha   90.00
_cell.angle_beta   90.00
_cell.angle_gamma   90.00
#
_symmetry.space_group_name_H-M   'P 1'
#
loop_
_entity.id
_entity.type
_entity.pdbx_description
1 polymer ?
#
loop_
_entity_poly.entity_id
_entity_poly.type
_entity_poly.pdbx_seq_one_letter_code
_entity_poly.pdbx_strand_id
1 'polypeptide(L)'
;MATERIEVFAASPRFVNKAIKARAQGKAKRRRLALLIALLGTVVLWPMLAWAGAHLLIVKSDLASADAIVVMSGSSTYLERADWAAKLYREGRAPVVILTDDKLISGWDRKEERNPYFYELAARELQKRGVPESKIQVVSDIALGTYEESLGIRGYATAHQLKRLLVVTSAYHTRRTLWSLRHACEGSGIEIGIDSPPPGWQTPAPWRWWLRRWGWKVVAGEYVKLIYYWMRY
;
A
#
# COMPACT_ATOMS: atom_id res chain seq x y z
N MET A 1 -36.09 67.41 -52.33
CA MET A 1 -35.32 66.83 -51.20
C MET A 1 -36.29 65.97 -50.41
N ALA A 2 -36.30 64.64 -50.61
CA ALA A 2 -37.14 63.71 -49.89
C ALA A 2 -36.29 63.14 -48.73
N THR A 3 -36.73 63.36 -47.49
CA THR A 3 -36.15 62.88 -46.28
C THR A 3 -36.75 61.50 -46.00
N GLU A 4 -35.94 60.42 -46.27
CA GLU A 4 -36.32 59.03 -46.00
C GLU A 4 -36.21 58.78 -44.48
N ARG A 5 -37.37 58.58 -43.83
CA ARG A 5 -37.39 58.18 -42.40
C ARG A 5 -37.05 56.68 -42.30
N ILE A 6 -35.92 56.36 -41.74
CA ILE A 6 -35.59 54.99 -41.35
C ILE A 6 -36.40 54.67 -40.09
N GLU A 7 -37.50 53.91 -40.26
CA GLU A 7 -38.20 53.31 -39.11
C GLU A 7 -37.34 52.22 -38.49
N VAL A 8 -36.72 52.49 -37.34
CA VAL A 8 -36.08 51.49 -36.54
C VAL A 8 -37.12 50.62 -35.88
N PHE A 9 -37.33 49.42 -36.40
CA PHE A 9 -38.18 48.43 -35.80
C PHE A 9 -37.60 47.96 -34.45
N ALA A 10 -38.01 48.62 -33.35
CA ALA A 10 -37.68 48.21 -32.01
C ALA A 10 -38.44 46.92 -31.65
N ALA A 11 -37.74 45.80 -31.49
CA ALA A 11 -38.36 44.55 -31.10
C ALA A 11 -39.12 44.71 -29.77
N SER A 12 -40.34 44.21 -29.72
CA SER A 12 -41.22 44.33 -28.54
C SER A 12 -40.51 43.77 -27.29
N PRO A 13 -40.56 44.47 -26.14
CA PRO A 13 -39.94 44.07 -24.89
C PRO A 13 -40.29 42.63 -24.45
N ARG A 14 -41.46 42.13 -24.84
CA ARG A 14 -41.89 40.74 -24.57
C ARG A 14 -41.07 39.70 -25.35
N PHE A 15 -40.67 40.00 -26.60
CA PHE A 15 -39.81 39.09 -27.40
C PHE A 15 -38.40 39.06 -26.90
N VAL A 16 -37.82 40.21 -26.49
CA VAL A 16 -36.49 40.33 -25.92
C VAL A 16 -36.42 39.51 -24.59
N ASN A 17 -37.40 39.69 -23.70
CA ASN A 17 -37.48 38.97 -22.43
C ASN A 17 -37.63 37.44 -22.62
N LYS A 18 -38.41 37.01 -23.63
CA LYS A 18 -38.55 35.58 -23.95
C LYS A 18 -37.28 34.97 -24.48
N ALA A 19 -36.55 35.69 -25.32
CA ALA A 19 -35.25 35.26 -25.85
C ALA A 19 -34.17 35.20 -24.75
N ILE A 20 -34.12 36.15 -23.83
CA ILE A 20 -33.23 36.16 -22.67
C ILE A 20 -33.50 34.96 -21.75
N LYS A 21 -34.79 34.71 -21.42
CA LYS A 21 -35.19 33.54 -20.61
C LYS A 21 -34.85 32.21 -21.29
N ALA A 22 -35.09 32.06 -22.59
CA ALA A 22 -34.75 30.87 -23.35
C ALA A 22 -33.20 30.61 -23.37
N ARG A 23 -32.44 31.69 -23.54
CA ARG A 23 -30.96 31.62 -23.51
C ARG A 23 -30.43 31.26 -22.12
N ALA A 24 -31.01 31.81 -21.06
CA ALA A 24 -30.71 31.49 -19.68
C ALA A 24 -31.04 30.01 -19.34
N GLN A 25 -32.22 29.53 -19.76
CA GLN A 25 -32.64 28.13 -19.60
C GLN A 25 -31.71 27.16 -20.37
N GLY A 26 -31.33 27.53 -21.61
CA GLY A 26 -30.37 26.75 -22.40
C GLY A 26 -29.00 26.65 -21.73
N LYS A 27 -28.49 27.75 -21.16
CA LYS A 27 -27.24 27.75 -20.38
C LYS A 27 -27.35 26.89 -19.11
N ALA A 28 -28.45 26.98 -18.38
CA ALA A 28 -28.69 26.18 -17.17
C ALA A 28 -28.79 24.68 -17.50
N LYS A 29 -29.44 24.30 -18.59
CA LYS A 29 -29.54 22.91 -19.06
C LYS A 29 -28.14 22.34 -19.43
N ARG A 30 -27.35 23.11 -20.18
CA ARG A 30 -25.95 22.72 -20.52
C ARG A 30 -25.06 22.57 -19.30
N ARG A 31 -25.17 23.47 -18.32
CA ARG A 31 -24.43 23.38 -17.05
C ARG A 31 -24.82 22.12 -16.27
N ARG A 32 -26.13 21.81 -16.16
CA ARG A 32 -26.61 20.58 -15.50
C ARG A 32 -26.11 19.34 -16.21
N LEU A 33 -26.13 19.30 -17.53
CA LEU A 33 -25.58 18.17 -18.31
C LEU A 33 -24.10 18.03 -18.10
N ALA A 34 -23.33 19.12 -18.14
CA ALA A 34 -21.88 19.09 -17.87
C ALA A 34 -21.56 18.57 -16.45
N LEU A 35 -22.33 19.00 -15.44
CA LEU A 35 -22.19 18.50 -14.07
C LEU A 35 -22.52 17.02 -13.96
N LEU A 36 -23.56 16.54 -14.65
CA LEU A 36 -23.92 15.12 -14.67
C LEU A 36 -22.83 14.28 -15.35
N ILE A 37 -22.27 14.76 -16.47
CA ILE A 37 -21.17 14.09 -17.17
C ILE A 37 -19.91 14.06 -16.27
N ALA A 38 -19.59 15.17 -15.61
CA ALA A 38 -18.47 15.25 -14.69
C ALA A 38 -18.64 14.30 -13.49
N LEU A 39 -19.85 14.27 -12.90
CA LEU A 39 -20.18 13.36 -11.81
C LEU A 39 -20.06 11.88 -12.24
N LEU A 40 -20.65 11.53 -13.39
CA LEU A 40 -20.58 10.19 -13.94
C LEU A 40 -19.12 9.79 -14.24
N GLY A 41 -18.36 10.71 -14.85
CA GLY A 41 -16.93 10.51 -15.07
C GLY A 41 -16.16 10.26 -13.76
N THR A 42 -16.44 11.04 -12.72
CA THR A 42 -15.82 10.83 -11.40
C THR A 42 -16.18 9.46 -10.81
N VAL A 43 -17.45 9.06 -10.87
CA VAL A 43 -17.94 7.78 -10.35
C VAL A 43 -17.29 6.60 -11.06
N VAL A 44 -16.99 6.71 -12.35
CA VAL A 44 -16.36 5.64 -13.15
C VAL A 44 -14.84 5.68 -13.04
N LEU A 45 -14.22 6.85 -13.16
CA LEU A 45 -12.75 6.98 -13.20
C LEU A 45 -12.10 6.81 -11.82
N TRP A 46 -12.77 7.28 -10.75
CA TRP A 46 -12.21 7.21 -9.41
C TRP A 46 -11.88 5.79 -8.94
N PRO A 47 -12.78 4.79 -9.03
CA PRO A 47 -12.45 3.41 -8.68
C PRO A 47 -11.28 2.84 -9.47
N MET A 48 -11.16 3.18 -10.76
CA MET A 48 -10.05 2.74 -11.62
C MET A 48 -8.72 3.36 -11.16
N LEU A 49 -8.70 4.67 -10.88
CA LEU A 49 -7.52 5.36 -10.36
C LEU A 49 -7.13 4.84 -8.97
N ALA A 50 -8.11 4.62 -8.10
CA ALA A 50 -7.87 4.07 -6.77
C ALA A 50 -7.32 2.64 -6.85
N TRP A 51 -7.86 1.81 -7.74
CA TRP A 51 -7.35 0.46 -7.99
C TRP A 51 -5.91 0.48 -8.53
N ALA A 52 -5.65 1.29 -9.56
CA ALA A 52 -4.32 1.45 -10.13
C ALA A 52 -3.32 1.98 -9.08
N GLY A 53 -3.72 2.99 -8.28
CA GLY A 53 -2.93 3.51 -7.19
C GLY A 53 -2.55 2.42 -6.16
N ALA A 54 -3.49 1.56 -5.77
CA ALA A 54 -3.19 0.45 -4.88
C ALA A 54 -2.16 -0.52 -5.50
N HIS A 55 -2.30 -0.86 -6.78
CA HIS A 55 -1.38 -1.76 -7.48
C HIS A 55 0.02 -1.17 -7.68
N LEU A 56 0.13 0.14 -7.86
CA LEU A 56 1.43 0.80 -7.95
C LEU A 56 2.28 0.65 -6.67
N LEU A 57 1.69 0.41 -5.51
CA LEU A 57 2.42 0.14 -4.28
C LEU A 57 2.93 -1.30 -4.19
N ILE A 58 2.32 -2.23 -4.93
CA ILE A 58 2.64 -3.64 -4.86
C ILE A 58 3.74 -3.94 -5.87
N VAL A 59 4.90 -4.31 -5.36
CA VAL A 59 6.03 -4.74 -6.17
C VAL A 59 6.48 -6.15 -5.77
N LYS A 60 6.96 -6.90 -6.72
CA LYS A 60 7.55 -8.21 -6.51
C LYS A 60 8.94 -8.23 -7.16
N SER A 61 9.91 -8.78 -6.43
CA SER A 61 11.25 -9.08 -6.94
C SER A 61 11.54 -10.52 -6.59
N ASP A 62 11.49 -11.40 -7.58
CA ASP A 62 11.60 -12.84 -7.34
C ASP A 62 13.05 -13.28 -7.19
N LEU A 63 13.26 -14.17 -6.21
CA LEU A 63 14.48 -14.97 -6.05
C LEU A 63 14.05 -16.43 -6.06
N ALA A 64 14.50 -17.21 -7.03
CA ALA A 64 14.13 -18.63 -7.14
C ALA A 64 14.51 -19.41 -5.87
N SER A 65 15.64 -19.07 -5.25
CA SER A 65 16.07 -19.57 -3.95
C SER A 65 16.77 -18.48 -3.17
N ALA A 66 16.63 -18.50 -1.86
CA ALA A 66 17.27 -17.56 -0.93
C ALA A 66 17.97 -18.33 0.21
N ASP A 67 18.87 -17.65 0.89
CA ASP A 67 19.53 -18.21 2.09
C ASP A 67 18.60 -18.15 3.29
N ALA A 68 17.69 -17.14 3.31
CA ALA A 68 16.64 -16.99 4.32
C ALA A 68 15.41 -16.29 3.76
N ILE A 69 14.23 -16.63 4.33
CA ILE A 69 13.01 -15.82 4.22
C ILE A 69 13.00 -14.87 5.41
N VAL A 70 12.95 -13.56 5.17
CA VAL A 70 12.87 -12.54 6.23
C VAL A 70 11.46 -11.99 6.29
N VAL A 71 10.80 -12.14 7.43
CA VAL A 71 9.45 -11.62 7.68
C VAL A 71 9.58 -10.28 8.39
N MET A 72 9.22 -9.20 7.70
CA MET A 72 9.23 -7.86 8.27
C MET A 72 8.23 -7.76 9.42
N SER A 73 8.58 -7.02 10.46
CA SER A 73 7.69 -6.72 11.58
C SER A 73 6.41 -6.01 11.13
N GLY A 74 5.36 -6.12 11.91
CA GLY A 74 4.09 -5.46 11.58
C GLY A 74 2.93 -6.04 12.38
N SER A 75 2.57 -5.34 13.43
CA SER A 75 1.59 -5.78 14.43
C SER A 75 0.22 -6.18 13.86
N SER A 76 -0.34 -5.40 12.94
CA SER A 76 -1.71 -5.63 12.44
C SER A 76 -1.81 -6.65 11.31
N THR A 77 -0.68 -7.08 10.75
CA THR A 77 -0.64 -7.95 9.55
C THR A 77 0.28 -9.16 9.71
N TYR A 78 0.64 -9.49 10.96
CA TYR A 78 1.55 -10.60 11.23
C TYR A 78 1.03 -11.96 10.75
N LEU A 79 -0.29 -12.19 10.83
CA LEU A 79 -0.89 -13.47 10.40
C LEU A 79 -0.72 -13.71 8.91
N GLU A 80 -1.03 -12.71 8.07
CA GLU A 80 -0.91 -12.86 6.62
C GLU A 80 0.56 -13.02 6.19
N ARG A 81 1.49 -12.32 6.86
CA ARG A 81 2.93 -12.42 6.57
C ARG A 81 3.50 -13.78 6.99
N ALA A 82 3.15 -14.26 8.20
CA ALA A 82 3.58 -15.57 8.68
C ALA A 82 3.03 -16.71 7.82
N ASP A 83 1.75 -16.62 7.42
CA ASP A 83 1.15 -17.59 6.50
C ASP A 83 1.89 -17.68 5.17
N TRP A 84 2.17 -16.50 4.57
CA TRP A 84 2.86 -16.44 3.30
C TRP A 84 4.30 -16.95 3.40
N ALA A 85 5.03 -16.56 4.46
CA ALA A 85 6.37 -17.03 4.71
C ALA A 85 6.42 -18.55 4.91
N ALA A 86 5.47 -19.12 5.67
CA ALA A 86 5.35 -20.56 5.84
C ALA A 86 5.08 -21.28 4.52
N LYS A 87 4.25 -20.70 3.64
CA LYS A 87 4.02 -21.23 2.30
C LYS A 87 5.32 -21.27 1.49
N LEU A 88 6.06 -20.16 1.44
CA LEU A 88 7.33 -20.06 0.72
C LEU A 88 8.39 -21.02 1.29
N TYR A 89 8.43 -21.20 2.62
CA TYR A 89 9.30 -22.17 3.28
C TYR A 89 8.98 -23.62 2.83
N ARG A 90 7.68 -24.00 2.82
CA ARG A 90 7.28 -25.34 2.35
C ARG A 90 7.55 -25.56 0.88
N GLU A 91 7.55 -24.50 0.06
CA GLU A 91 7.95 -24.52 -1.34
C GLU A 91 9.47 -24.65 -1.53
N GLY A 92 10.25 -24.70 -0.44
CA GLY A 92 11.71 -24.85 -0.48
C GLY A 92 12.45 -23.58 -0.92
N ARG A 93 11.82 -22.39 -0.79
CA ARG A 93 12.42 -21.12 -1.24
C ARG A 93 13.61 -20.70 -0.38
N ALA A 94 13.67 -21.13 0.89
CA ALA A 94 14.81 -20.94 1.78
C ALA A 94 14.82 -21.98 2.92
N PRO A 95 15.99 -22.28 3.50
CA PRO A 95 16.12 -23.27 4.58
C PRO A 95 15.71 -22.76 5.96
N VAL A 96 15.57 -21.44 6.17
CA VAL A 96 15.24 -20.80 7.44
C VAL A 96 14.31 -19.61 7.25
N VAL A 97 13.55 -19.28 8.30
CA VAL A 97 12.71 -18.08 8.37
C VAL A 97 13.24 -17.19 9.50
N ILE A 98 13.44 -15.93 9.20
CA ILE A 98 13.93 -14.90 10.11
C ILE A 98 12.79 -13.93 10.38
N LEU A 99 12.47 -13.72 11.65
CA LEU A 99 11.50 -12.71 12.10
C LEU A 99 12.26 -11.48 12.58
N THR A 100 11.73 -10.30 12.26
CA THR A 100 12.23 -9.06 12.84
C THR A 100 11.37 -8.67 14.06
N ASP A 101 12.02 -8.18 15.12
CA ASP A 101 11.38 -7.76 16.36
C ASP A 101 11.40 -6.23 16.46
N ASP A 102 10.21 -5.60 16.31
CA ASP A 102 9.98 -4.17 16.49
C ASP A 102 9.63 -3.79 17.95
N LYS A 103 9.72 -4.75 18.87
CA LYS A 103 9.37 -4.62 20.30
C LYS A 103 7.92 -4.20 20.57
N LEU A 104 7.04 -4.31 19.57
CA LEU A 104 5.63 -4.06 19.77
C LEU A 104 4.96 -5.27 20.44
N ILE A 105 4.25 -4.97 21.54
CA ILE A 105 3.49 -5.96 22.29
C ILE A 105 2.05 -6.06 21.77
N SER A 106 1.50 -7.26 21.82
CA SER A 106 0.12 -7.55 21.45
C SER A 106 -0.87 -7.34 22.61
N GLY A 107 -2.13 -7.73 22.44
CA GLY A 107 -3.10 -7.78 23.51
C GLY A 107 -2.78 -8.88 24.56
N TRP A 108 -3.50 -8.84 25.67
CA TRP A 108 -3.36 -9.76 26.79
C TRP A 108 -3.64 -11.21 26.36
N ASP A 109 -2.68 -12.09 26.57
CA ASP A 109 -2.84 -13.53 26.40
C ASP A 109 -3.18 -14.18 27.77
N ARG A 110 -4.39 -14.75 27.86
CA ARG A 110 -4.88 -15.35 29.13
C ARG A 110 -4.13 -16.63 29.52
N LYS A 111 -3.50 -17.33 28.57
CA LYS A 111 -2.76 -18.56 28.86
C LYS A 111 -1.37 -18.29 29.40
N GLU A 112 -0.75 -17.21 28.92
CA GLU A 112 0.61 -16.81 29.33
C GLU A 112 0.61 -15.73 30.40
N GLU A 113 -0.58 -15.19 30.73
CA GLU A 113 -0.74 -14.10 31.71
C GLU A 113 0.16 -12.90 31.44
N ARG A 114 0.37 -12.57 30.16
CA ARG A 114 1.19 -11.43 29.69
C ARG A 114 0.74 -10.93 28.32
N ASN A 115 1.35 -9.84 27.89
CA ASN A 115 1.24 -9.37 26.53
C ASN A 115 2.44 -9.89 25.72
N PRO A 116 2.29 -10.89 24.84
CA PRO A 116 3.38 -11.37 24.01
C PRO A 116 3.78 -10.33 22.94
N TYR A 117 5.02 -10.39 22.50
CA TYR A 117 5.46 -9.61 21.34
C TYR A 117 4.84 -10.13 20.04
N PHE A 118 4.69 -9.27 19.04
CA PHE A 118 4.12 -9.70 17.76
C PHE A 118 5.00 -10.72 17.02
N TYR A 119 6.32 -10.66 17.16
CA TYR A 119 7.20 -11.68 16.59
C TYR A 119 6.96 -13.07 17.22
N GLU A 120 6.63 -13.15 18.52
CA GLU A 120 6.28 -14.42 19.18
C GLU A 120 5.00 -15.00 18.60
N LEU A 121 3.99 -14.15 18.35
CA LEU A 121 2.75 -14.57 17.69
C LEU A 121 3.01 -15.03 16.25
N ALA A 122 3.87 -14.35 15.53
CA ALA A 122 4.28 -14.75 14.18
C ALA A 122 5.03 -16.09 14.19
N ALA A 123 5.94 -16.31 15.15
CA ALA A 123 6.66 -17.57 15.32
C ALA A 123 5.67 -18.74 15.58
N ARG A 124 4.71 -18.54 16.47
CA ARG A 124 3.65 -19.55 16.75
C ARG A 124 2.84 -19.85 15.48
N GLU A 125 2.51 -18.84 14.70
CA GLU A 125 1.76 -19.03 13.46
C GLU A 125 2.59 -19.80 12.42
N LEU A 126 3.88 -19.50 12.28
CA LEU A 126 4.81 -20.28 11.44
C LEU A 126 4.87 -21.74 11.85
N GLN A 127 4.99 -22.02 13.17
CA GLN A 127 5.02 -23.39 13.70
C GLN A 127 3.71 -24.13 13.40
N LYS A 128 2.56 -23.51 13.63
CA LYS A 128 1.24 -24.09 13.28
C LYS A 128 1.14 -24.45 11.80
N ARG A 129 1.87 -23.76 10.94
CA ARG A 129 1.87 -23.98 9.48
C ARG A 129 3.01 -24.87 9.00
N GLY A 130 3.71 -25.54 9.94
CA GLY A 130 4.70 -26.57 9.64
C GLY A 130 6.14 -26.08 9.46
N VAL A 131 6.47 -24.85 9.89
CA VAL A 131 7.86 -24.40 10.00
C VAL A 131 8.40 -24.88 11.34
N PRO A 132 9.45 -25.74 11.38
CA PRO A 132 10.02 -26.21 12.65
C PRO A 132 10.60 -25.02 13.46
N GLU A 133 10.48 -25.09 14.79
CA GLU A 133 11.01 -24.05 15.68
C GLU A 133 12.50 -23.80 15.45
N SER A 134 13.30 -24.86 15.27
CA SER A 134 14.74 -24.81 14.97
C SER A 134 15.09 -24.08 13.65
N LYS A 135 14.08 -23.81 12.82
CA LYS A 135 14.22 -23.08 11.55
C LYS A 135 13.69 -21.65 11.62
N ILE A 136 13.23 -21.21 12.79
CA ILE A 136 12.77 -19.85 13.05
C ILE A 136 13.84 -19.12 13.85
N GLN A 137 14.33 -18.01 13.33
CA GLN A 137 15.31 -17.14 13.97
C GLN A 137 14.69 -15.76 14.21
N VAL A 138 15.21 -15.01 15.16
CA VAL A 138 14.71 -13.66 15.47
C VAL A 138 15.88 -12.69 15.44
N VAL A 139 15.70 -11.59 14.71
CA VAL A 139 16.61 -10.44 14.75
C VAL A 139 16.05 -9.46 15.76
N SER A 140 16.72 -9.40 16.91
CA SER A 140 16.37 -8.49 18.02
C SER A 140 17.01 -7.11 17.82
N ASP A 141 16.53 -6.14 18.60
CA ASP A 141 17.08 -4.78 18.69
C ASP A 141 16.95 -3.93 17.41
N ILE A 142 15.89 -4.17 16.65
CA ILE A 142 15.55 -3.33 15.51
C ILE A 142 14.84 -2.06 15.99
N ALA A 143 15.39 -0.91 15.60
CA ALA A 143 14.76 0.38 15.86
C ALA A 143 13.44 0.55 15.08
N LEU A 144 12.54 1.40 15.58
CA LEU A 144 11.28 1.69 14.92
C LEU A 144 11.50 2.42 13.59
N GLY A 145 11.10 1.77 12.50
CA GLY A 145 11.16 2.35 11.15
C GLY A 145 11.64 1.33 10.11
N THR A 146 11.11 1.42 8.88
CA THR A 146 11.45 0.41 7.85
C THR A 146 12.90 0.51 7.38
N TYR A 147 13.49 1.70 7.40
CA TYR A 147 14.89 1.86 7.02
C TYR A 147 15.81 1.30 8.10
N GLU A 148 15.54 1.62 9.36
CA GLU A 148 16.27 1.09 10.52
C GLU A 148 16.14 -0.42 10.61
N GLU A 149 14.95 -0.97 10.36
CA GLU A 149 14.71 -2.40 10.25
C GLU A 149 15.54 -3.02 9.11
N SER A 150 15.64 -2.32 7.97
CA SER A 150 16.49 -2.76 6.84
C SER A 150 17.98 -2.76 7.17
N LEU A 151 18.45 -1.80 7.97
CA LEU A 151 19.84 -1.79 8.47
C LEU A 151 20.10 -2.96 9.44
N GLY A 152 19.15 -3.26 10.32
CA GLY A 152 19.23 -4.42 11.22
C GLY A 152 19.30 -5.74 10.44
N ILE A 153 18.45 -5.90 9.42
CA ILE A 153 18.48 -7.07 8.52
C ILE A 153 19.84 -7.19 7.81
N ARG A 154 20.38 -6.08 7.28
CA ARG A 154 21.70 -6.06 6.66
C ARG A 154 22.78 -6.50 7.66
N GLY A 155 22.79 -5.95 8.87
CA GLY A 155 23.74 -6.30 9.92
C GLY A 155 23.70 -7.79 10.25
N TYR A 156 22.50 -8.32 10.45
CA TYR A 156 22.28 -9.74 10.70
C TYR A 156 22.77 -10.61 9.53
N ALA A 157 22.37 -10.27 8.31
CA ALA A 157 22.78 -11.02 7.11
C ALA A 157 24.31 -11.04 6.93
N THR A 158 24.97 -9.91 7.17
CA THR A 158 26.44 -9.80 7.11
C THR A 158 27.10 -10.69 8.16
N ALA A 159 26.63 -10.65 9.41
CA ALA A 159 27.17 -11.46 10.51
C ALA A 159 27.01 -12.97 10.27
N HIS A 160 25.95 -13.39 9.58
CA HIS A 160 25.65 -14.79 9.26
C HIS A 160 26.02 -15.19 7.82
N GLN A 161 26.72 -14.31 7.08
CA GLN A 161 27.19 -14.54 5.71
C GLN A 161 26.05 -14.88 4.71
N LEU A 162 24.82 -14.40 4.98
CA LEU A 162 23.68 -14.56 4.08
C LEU A 162 23.83 -13.62 2.88
N LYS A 163 23.67 -14.13 1.68
CA LYS A 163 23.85 -13.37 0.43
C LYS A 163 22.54 -13.11 -0.32
N ARG A 164 21.52 -13.93 -0.11
CA ARG A 164 20.23 -13.83 -0.79
C ARG A 164 19.09 -13.88 0.22
N LEU A 165 18.35 -12.80 0.31
CA LEU A 165 17.23 -12.68 1.25
C LEU A 165 15.92 -12.53 0.48
N LEU A 166 14.96 -13.41 0.73
CA LEU A 166 13.58 -13.26 0.25
C LEU A 166 12.74 -12.63 1.36
N VAL A 167 12.41 -11.36 1.18
CA VAL A 167 11.72 -10.59 2.22
C VAL A 167 10.21 -10.67 2.02
N VAL A 168 9.49 -10.96 3.08
CA VAL A 168 8.02 -11.03 3.12
C VAL A 168 7.47 -9.87 3.93
N THR A 169 6.58 -9.12 3.32
CA THR A 169 5.86 -8.03 3.97
C THR A 169 4.43 -7.94 3.43
N SER A 170 3.60 -7.02 3.91
CA SER A 170 2.24 -6.82 3.38
C SER A 170 2.25 -6.16 2.02
N ALA A 171 1.25 -6.46 1.19
CA ALA A 171 1.22 -6.07 -0.23
C ALA A 171 1.56 -4.58 -0.49
N TYR A 172 0.85 -3.66 0.16
CA TYR A 172 1.06 -2.21 -0.07
C TYR A 172 2.35 -1.67 0.54
N HIS A 173 2.99 -2.46 1.41
CA HIS A 173 4.25 -2.11 2.04
C HIS A 173 5.47 -2.48 1.18
N THR A 174 5.30 -3.34 0.17
CA THR A 174 6.39 -3.94 -0.61
C THR A 174 7.28 -2.89 -1.29
N ARG A 175 6.71 -1.84 -1.90
CA ARG A 175 7.50 -0.81 -2.60
C ARG A 175 8.44 -0.07 -1.66
N ARG A 176 7.95 0.38 -0.49
CA ARG A 176 8.76 1.08 0.50
C ARG A 176 9.81 0.17 1.14
N THR A 177 9.43 -1.06 1.47
CA THR A 177 10.35 -2.07 2.01
C THR A 177 11.47 -2.40 1.03
N LEU A 178 11.15 -2.65 -0.25
CA LEU A 178 12.18 -2.95 -1.26
C LEU A 178 13.12 -1.77 -1.48
N TRP A 179 12.58 -0.55 -1.51
CA TRP A 179 13.41 0.65 -1.61
C TRP A 179 14.35 0.78 -0.41
N SER A 180 13.84 0.66 0.82
CA SER A 180 14.64 0.74 2.04
C SER A 180 15.73 -0.32 2.12
N LEU A 181 15.39 -1.57 1.78
CA LEU A 181 16.35 -2.67 1.79
C LEU A 181 17.44 -2.51 0.73
N ARG A 182 17.09 -2.11 -0.50
CA ARG A 182 18.08 -1.87 -1.55
C ARG A 182 19.06 -0.77 -1.14
N HIS A 183 18.53 0.32 -0.57
CA HIS A 183 19.36 1.42 -0.11
C HIS A 183 20.23 1.02 1.11
N ALA A 184 19.65 0.32 2.09
CA ALA A 184 20.38 -0.17 3.23
C ALA A 184 21.46 -1.19 2.85
N CYS A 185 21.21 -2.06 1.87
CA CYS A 185 22.13 -3.13 1.43
C CYS A 185 23.05 -2.72 0.29
N GLU A 186 23.04 -1.45 -0.13
CA GLU A 186 23.93 -0.97 -1.19
C GLU A 186 25.39 -1.25 -0.86
N GLY A 187 26.15 -1.80 -1.81
CA GLY A 187 27.55 -2.16 -1.66
C GLY A 187 27.84 -3.38 -0.76
N SER A 188 26.82 -4.01 -0.14
CA SER A 188 27.01 -5.17 0.76
C SER A 188 27.15 -6.51 0.02
N GLY A 189 26.78 -6.58 -1.26
CA GLY A 189 26.71 -7.82 -2.03
C GLY A 189 25.53 -8.73 -1.63
N ILE A 190 24.56 -8.22 -0.86
CA ILE A 190 23.34 -8.94 -0.49
C ILE A 190 22.27 -8.69 -1.56
N GLU A 191 21.77 -9.75 -2.16
CA GLU A 191 20.68 -9.73 -3.12
C GLU A 191 19.33 -9.79 -2.39
N ILE A 192 18.42 -8.89 -2.75
CA ILE A 192 17.10 -8.75 -2.12
C ILE A 192 15.99 -9.11 -3.09
N GLY A 193 15.25 -10.16 -2.75
CA GLY A 193 13.94 -10.45 -3.30
C GLY A 193 12.85 -9.94 -2.35
N ILE A 194 11.66 -9.65 -2.88
CA ILE A 194 10.50 -9.30 -2.08
C ILE A 194 9.25 -9.98 -2.58
N ASP A 195 8.45 -10.48 -1.66
CA ASP A 195 7.15 -11.08 -1.93
C ASP A 195 6.15 -10.69 -0.84
N SER A 196 4.87 -10.88 -1.13
CA SER A 196 3.79 -10.57 -0.21
C SER A 196 2.59 -11.47 -0.42
N PRO A 197 1.77 -11.69 0.62
CA PRO A 197 0.45 -12.27 0.44
C PRO A 197 -0.40 -11.37 -0.48
N PRO A 198 -1.36 -11.95 -1.23
CA PRO A 198 -2.33 -11.16 -1.97
C PRO A 198 -3.15 -10.30 -1.01
N PRO A 199 -3.45 -9.03 -1.38
CA PRO A 199 -4.25 -8.16 -0.52
C PRO A 199 -5.70 -8.65 -0.45
N GLY A 200 -6.36 -8.40 0.70
CA GLY A 200 -7.77 -8.75 0.91
C GLY A 200 -8.07 -9.48 2.21
N TRP A 201 -7.05 -9.93 2.94
CA TRP A 201 -7.21 -10.56 4.26
C TRP A 201 -6.96 -9.55 5.39
N GLN A 202 -5.71 -9.36 5.84
CA GLN A 202 -5.37 -8.34 6.84
C GLN A 202 -4.99 -7.00 6.21
N THR A 203 -5.01 -6.90 4.89
CA THR A 203 -4.89 -5.67 4.12
C THR A 203 -6.13 -5.44 3.26
N PRO A 204 -6.51 -4.19 2.95
CA PRO A 204 -7.71 -3.92 2.16
C PRO A 204 -7.56 -4.42 0.73
N ALA A 205 -8.66 -4.91 0.13
CA ALA A 205 -8.67 -5.29 -1.27
C ALA A 205 -8.48 -4.04 -2.18
N PRO A 206 -7.71 -4.16 -3.31
CA PRO A 206 -7.35 -3.03 -4.16
C PRO A 206 -8.53 -2.25 -4.75
N TRP A 207 -9.66 -2.90 -4.98
CA TRP A 207 -10.83 -2.29 -5.61
C TRP A 207 -11.76 -1.56 -4.65
N ARG A 208 -11.60 -1.69 -3.31
CA ARG A 208 -12.50 -1.11 -2.30
C ARG A 208 -11.81 -0.42 -1.12
N TRP A 209 -10.49 -0.27 -1.13
CA TRP A 209 -9.75 0.34 -0.02
C TRP A 209 -10.24 1.77 0.28
N TRP A 210 -10.57 2.52 -0.75
CA TRP A 210 -11.02 3.92 -0.68
C TRP A 210 -12.42 4.09 -0.04
N LEU A 211 -13.19 3.00 0.10
CA LEU A 211 -14.51 3.02 0.74
C LEU A 211 -14.46 3.01 2.27
N ARG A 212 -13.29 2.78 2.86
CA ARG A 212 -13.14 2.65 4.32
C ARG A 212 -11.96 3.49 4.83
N ARG A 213 -12.14 4.16 5.99
CA ARG A 213 -11.07 4.96 6.64
C ARG A 213 -9.79 4.16 6.86
N TRP A 214 -9.90 2.89 7.23
CA TRP A 214 -8.76 1.99 7.39
C TRP A 214 -7.97 1.81 6.08
N GLY A 215 -8.66 1.65 4.95
CA GLY A 215 -8.00 1.53 3.66
C GLY A 215 -7.21 2.78 3.27
N TRP A 216 -7.72 3.98 3.57
CA TRP A 216 -6.98 5.23 3.40
C TRP A 216 -5.71 5.26 4.25
N LYS A 217 -5.79 4.83 5.52
CA LYS A 217 -4.62 4.71 6.40
C LYS A 217 -3.56 3.78 5.80
N VAL A 218 -3.98 2.66 5.23
CA VAL A 218 -3.08 1.63 4.71
C VAL A 218 -2.52 2.05 3.34
N VAL A 219 -3.36 2.39 2.37
CA VAL A 219 -2.92 2.65 0.99
C VAL A 219 -2.39 4.07 0.82
N ALA A 220 -3.18 5.09 1.13
CA ALA A 220 -2.73 6.48 1.00
C ALA A 220 -1.59 6.81 1.99
N GLY A 221 -1.63 6.22 3.18
CA GLY A 221 -0.55 6.34 4.17
C GLY A 221 0.80 5.83 3.66
N GLU A 222 0.84 4.79 2.82
CA GLU A 222 2.10 4.31 2.24
C GLU A 222 2.69 5.29 1.22
N TYR A 223 1.87 6.01 0.46
CA TYR A 223 2.37 7.08 -0.41
C TYR A 223 3.03 8.22 0.37
N VAL A 224 2.40 8.65 1.48
CA VAL A 224 2.98 9.68 2.35
C VAL A 224 4.32 9.22 2.92
N LYS A 225 4.39 7.98 3.40
CA LYS A 225 5.63 7.39 3.91
C LYS A 225 6.70 7.27 2.81
N LEU A 226 6.33 6.83 1.59
CA LEU A 226 7.27 6.75 0.46
C LEU A 226 7.90 8.11 0.16
N ILE A 227 7.09 9.18 0.08
CA ILE A 227 7.59 10.55 -0.13
C ILE A 227 8.52 10.95 1.01
N TYR A 228 8.13 10.70 2.27
CA TYR A 228 8.98 10.97 3.43
C TYR A 228 10.33 10.26 3.35
N TYR A 229 10.33 8.95 3.02
CA TYR A 229 11.54 8.16 2.92
C TYR A 229 12.45 8.67 1.78
N TRP A 230 11.88 8.98 0.63
CA TRP A 230 12.62 9.53 -0.50
C TRP A 230 13.25 10.91 -0.21
N MET A 231 12.60 11.71 0.66
CA MET A 231 13.14 13.02 1.06
C MET A 231 14.16 12.95 2.19
N ARG A 232 14.10 11.88 3.01
CA ARG A 232 14.88 11.77 4.25
C ARG A 232 16.17 10.99 4.09
N TYR A 233 16.15 10.00 3.24
CA TYR A 233 17.24 9.07 2.97
C TYR A 233 17.64 9.06 1.50
#